data_c0817f32c35f3c76e4f22ff2c75f81bc
#
_entry.id   c0817f32c35f3c76e4f22ff2c75f81bc
#
_cell.length_a   1.000
_cell.length_b   1.000
_cell.length_c   1.000
_cell.angle_alpha   90.00
_cell.angle_beta   90.00
_cell.angle_gamma   90.00
#
_symmetry.space_group_name_H-M   'P 1'
#
loop_
_entity.id
_entity.type
_entity.pdbx_description
1 polymer ?
#
loop_
_entity_poly.entity_id
_entity_poly.type
_entity_poly.pdbx_seq_one_letter_code
_entity_poly.pdbx_strand_id
1 'polypeptide(L)'
;MFATGPAQMRRLGLGTSEAEPKEGPSMKYFKRILHDIPTEPLLNEIASVDDAWAQATGRQEKIAVQREALAIPLRGLRKSMIYGRPRRDVHESRWTTTSEAFPLARAFITDVAVRLDADLSRAKIVCLPAGRRVYPHIDRGEYYRLRGRYHMVLKSTAGSWMKAGDEEVRMREGELWWFDNDQMHEAQNDGDEDRIHIIFDLLPAAMREKAAAATERARLASITAA
;
A
#
# COMPACT_ATOMS: atom_id res chain seq x y z
N MET A 1 -2.04 15.41 20.79
CA MET A 1 -3.41 14.99 20.43
C MET A 1 -3.90 15.91 19.31
N PHE A 2 -3.58 15.58 18.04
CA PHE A 2 -4.00 16.38 16.89
C PHE A 2 -5.21 15.70 16.27
N ALA A 3 -6.38 16.26 16.55
CA ALA A 3 -7.62 15.86 15.91
C ALA A 3 -7.59 16.33 14.45
N THR A 4 -7.50 15.40 13.50
CA THR A 4 -7.72 15.65 12.08
C THR A 4 -9.21 15.95 11.89
N GLY A 5 -9.56 17.24 11.87
CA GLY A 5 -10.95 17.67 11.75
C GLY A 5 -11.50 17.51 10.32
N PRO A 6 -12.86 17.51 10.18
CA PRO A 6 -13.55 17.34 8.89
C PRO A 6 -13.17 18.34 7.79
N ALA A 7 -12.53 19.46 8.16
CA ALA A 7 -12.07 20.49 7.21
C ALA A 7 -10.86 20.04 6.37
N GLN A 8 -10.02 19.13 6.86
CA GLN A 8 -8.86 18.61 6.12
C GLN A 8 -9.28 17.57 5.08
N MET A 9 -10.37 16.85 5.32
CA MET A 9 -10.97 15.88 4.39
C MET A 9 -11.59 16.55 3.15
N ARG A 10 -12.17 17.74 3.29
CA ARG A 10 -12.72 18.50 2.16
C ARG A 10 -11.64 18.99 1.17
N ARG A 11 -10.38 19.11 1.60
CA ARG A 11 -9.26 19.50 0.73
C ARG A 11 -8.83 18.40 -0.24
N LEU A 12 -9.13 17.14 0.05
CA LEU A 12 -8.79 16.01 -0.83
C LEU A 12 -9.90 15.67 -1.82
N GLY A 13 -10.99 16.47 -1.89
CA GLY A 13 -12.05 16.28 -2.88
C GLY A 13 -12.77 14.92 -2.81
N LEU A 14 -12.62 14.17 -1.72
CA LEU A 14 -13.29 12.89 -1.50
C LEU A 14 -14.76 13.13 -1.14
N GLY A 15 -15.49 13.83 -2.01
CA GLY A 15 -16.94 13.96 -1.95
C GLY A 15 -17.59 12.60 -2.14
N THR A 16 -18.82 12.45 -1.62
CA THR A 16 -19.69 11.30 -1.90
C THR A 16 -20.15 11.36 -3.35
N SER A 17 -19.28 10.99 -4.30
CA SER A 17 -19.71 10.74 -5.66
C SER A 17 -20.32 9.34 -5.70
N GLU A 18 -21.64 9.27 -5.65
CA GLU A 18 -22.44 8.07 -5.97
C GLU A 18 -22.51 7.81 -7.50
N ALA A 19 -21.54 8.30 -8.25
CA ALA A 19 -21.47 7.93 -9.67
C ALA A 19 -21.02 6.46 -9.75
N GLU A 20 -21.96 5.59 -10.09
CA GLU A 20 -21.65 4.22 -10.48
C GLU A 20 -20.55 4.25 -11.53
N PRO A 21 -19.42 3.53 -11.33
CA PRO A 21 -18.38 3.46 -12.33
C PRO A 21 -18.99 2.84 -13.58
N LYS A 22 -18.83 3.48 -14.75
CA LYS A 22 -19.06 2.81 -16.02
C LYS A 22 -18.17 1.57 -15.99
N GLU A 23 -18.78 0.38 -15.87
CA GLU A 23 -18.09 -0.89 -15.81
C GLU A 23 -17.27 -1.05 -17.08
N GLY A 24 -15.94 -0.95 -16.95
CA GLY A 24 -15.02 -1.54 -17.89
C GLY A 24 -15.18 -3.06 -17.89
N PRO A 25 -14.55 -3.82 -18.78
CA PRO A 25 -14.63 -5.27 -18.81
C PRO A 25 -14.34 -5.81 -17.40
N SER A 26 -15.22 -6.72 -16.93
CA SER A 26 -15.07 -7.35 -15.59
C SER A 26 -13.74 -8.09 -15.54
N MET A 27 -12.80 -7.55 -14.78
CA MET A 27 -11.50 -8.15 -14.54
C MET A 27 -11.58 -9.09 -13.34
N LYS A 28 -10.89 -10.21 -13.43
CA LYS A 28 -10.86 -11.24 -12.37
C LYS A 28 -9.88 -10.88 -11.25
N TYR A 29 -8.72 -10.32 -11.63
CA TYR A 29 -7.61 -10.06 -10.72
C TYR A 29 -7.42 -8.58 -10.37
N PHE A 30 -8.17 -7.70 -11.02
CA PHE A 30 -8.12 -6.26 -10.77
C PHE A 30 -9.51 -5.67 -10.59
N LYS A 31 -9.63 -4.72 -9.66
CA LYS A 31 -10.85 -3.94 -9.47
C LYS A 31 -10.50 -2.48 -9.20
N ARG A 32 -11.02 -1.58 -10.04
CA ARG A 32 -10.96 -0.14 -9.76
C ARG A 32 -12.00 0.20 -8.68
N ILE A 33 -11.54 0.75 -7.58
CA ILE A 33 -12.37 1.05 -6.40
C ILE A 33 -12.88 2.49 -6.43
N LEU A 34 -11.98 3.45 -6.74
CA LEU A 34 -12.28 4.88 -6.87
C LEU A 34 -11.53 5.47 -8.06
N HIS A 35 -11.98 6.61 -8.53
CA HIS A 35 -11.34 7.40 -9.59
C HIS A 35 -11.49 8.89 -9.32
N ASP A 36 -10.85 9.72 -10.13
CA ASP A 36 -10.87 11.19 -10.04
C ASP A 36 -10.41 11.74 -8.67
N ILE A 37 -9.49 11.02 -8.01
CA ILE A 37 -8.90 11.45 -6.75
C ILE A 37 -7.81 12.49 -7.06
N PRO A 38 -7.87 13.70 -6.46
CA PRO A 38 -6.80 14.69 -6.63
C PRO A 38 -5.46 14.17 -6.11
N THR A 39 -4.45 14.12 -6.97
CA THR A 39 -3.12 13.59 -6.64
C THR A 39 -2.12 14.67 -6.26
N GLU A 40 -2.31 15.90 -6.77
CA GLU A 40 -1.39 17.02 -6.58
C GLU A 40 -1.06 17.31 -5.10
N PRO A 41 -2.03 17.35 -4.15
CA PRO A 41 -1.70 17.58 -2.74
C PRO A 41 -0.77 16.52 -2.15
N LEU A 42 -0.93 15.25 -2.55
CA LEU A 42 -0.09 14.14 -2.08
C LEU A 42 1.29 14.16 -2.73
N LEU A 43 1.39 14.53 -4.01
CA LEU A 43 2.65 14.70 -4.71
C LEU A 43 3.45 15.87 -4.13
N ASN A 44 2.78 16.99 -3.82
CA ASN A 44 3.39 18.16 -3.18
C ASN A 44 3.88 17.83 -1.76
N GLU A 45 3.14 17.03 -1.00
CA GLU A 45 3.58 16.52 0.31
C GLU A 45 4.89 15.72 0.16
N ILE A 46 4.96 14.80 -0.80
CA ILE A 46 6.18 14.01 -1.06
C ILE A 46 7.35 14.92 -1.46
N ALA A 47 7.11 15.88 -2.33
CA ALA A 47 8.14 16.81 -2.80
C ALA A 47 8.64 17.78 -1.73
N SER A 48 7.85 18.03 -0.67
CA SER A 48 8.21 18.92 0.44
C SER A 48 9.14 18.28 1.47
N VAL A 49 9.35 16.97 1.40
CA VAL A 49 10.22 16.24 2.35
C VAL A 49 11.59 16.00 1.72
N ASP A 50 12.60 16.65 2.26
CA ASP A 50 13.99 16.49 1.82
C ASP A 50 14.43 15.03 1.94
N ASP A 51 15.09 14.52 0.89
CA ASP A 51 15.62 13.15 0.84
C ASP A 51 14.59 12.06 1.17
N ALA A 52 13.30 12.28 0.91
CA ALA A 52 12.22 11.36 1.22
C ALA A 52 12.50 9.92 0.72
N TRP A 53 13.11 9.80 -0.44
CA TRP A 53 13.42 8.51 -1.07
C TRP A 53 14.73 7.86 -0.57
N ALA A 54 15.68 8.66 -0.06
CA ALA A 54 16.99 8.17 0.38
C ALA A 54 16.94 7.43 1.72
N GLN A 55 15.92 7.72 2.56
CA GLN A 55 15.84 7.21 3.94
C GLN A 55 15.52 5.71 4.06
N ALA A 56 15.17 5.00 2.98
CA ALA A 56 14.63 3.64 3.04
C ALA A 56 15.29 2.62 2.09
N THR A 57 16.60 2.73 1.86
CA THR A 57 17.37 1.85 0.95
C THR A 57 17.46 0.39 1.40
N GLY A 58 17.35 0.10 2.70
CA GLY A 58 17.52 -1.25 3.25
C GLY A 58 16.52 -2.31 2.75
N ARG A 59 15.46 -1.93 2.03
CA ARG A 59 14.51 -2.86 1.42
C ARG A 59 14.93 -3.27 0.01
N GLN A 60 15.57 -2.38 -0.75
CA GLN A 60 16.13 -2.66 -2.07
C GLN A 60 17.21 -3.73 -1.99
N GLU A 61 18.04 -3.68 -0.96
CA GLU A 61 19.11 -4.66 -0.72
C GLU A 61 18.58 -6.04 -0.30
N LYS A 62 17.41 -6.10 0.37
CA LYS A 62 16.87 -7.33 0.99
C LYS A 62 15.81 -8.04 0.17
N ILE A 63 15.13 -7.34 -0.76
CA ILE A 63 14.02 -7.90 -1.55
C ILE A 63 14.37 -7.80 -3.04
N ALA A 64 14.99 -8.85 -3.56
CA ALA A 64 15.49 -8.89 -4.93
C ALA A 64 14.46 -8.50 -6.00
N VAL A 65 13.17 -8.87 -5.82
CA VAL A 65 12.09 -8.56 -6.77
C VAL A 65 11.69 -7.08 -6.79
N GLN A 66 12.04 -6.30 -5.76
CA GLN A 66 11.72 -4.87 -5.62
C GLN A 66 12.97 -3.99 -5.63
N ARG A 67 14.14 -4.52 -6.03
CA ARG A 67 15.44 -3.82 -5.96
C ARG A 67 15.51 -2.54 -6.79
N GLU A 68 14.66 -2.40 -7.80
CA GLU A 68 14.62 -1.24 -8.70
C GLU A 68 13.60 -0.16 -8.26
N ALA A 69 12.81 -0.44 -7.22
CA ALA A 69 11.82 0.51 -6.72
C ALA A 69 12.31 1.20 -5.44
N LEU A 70 12.05 2.50 -5.33
CA LEU A 70 12.24 3.28 -4.11
C LEU A 70 10.97 3.18 -3.24
N ALA A 71 11.13 3.25 -1.92
CA ALA A 71 9.97 3.15 -1.04
C ALA A 71 10.11 4.00 0.22
N ILE A 72 9.05 4.73 0.57
CA ILE A 72 8.90 5.45 1.83
C ILE A 72 7.94 4.64 2.71
N PRO A 73 8.41 4.05 3.82
CA PRO A 73 7.55 3.25 4.69
C PRO A 73 6.62 4.14 5.51
N LEU A 74 5.30 3.98 5.38
CA LEU A 74 4.31 4.67 6.20
C LEU A 74 3.86 3.82 7.40
N ARG A 75 3.52 2.55 7.15
CA ARG A 75 3.19 1.57 8.21
C ARG A 75 3.91 0.26 7.96
N GLY A 76 4.43 -0.32 9.01
CA GLY A 76 5.16 -1.57 8.90
C GLY A 76 5.26 -2.32 10.21
N LEU A 77 5.96 -3.45 10.18
CA LEU A 77 6.22 -4.25 11.37
C LEU A 77 7.05 -3.44 12.36
N ARG A 78 6.64 -3.45 13.61
CA ARG A 78 7.52 -3.01 14.70
C ARG A 78 8.61 -4.07 14.89
N LYS A 79 9.85 -3.66 14.71
CA LYS A 79 10.99 -4.41 15.21
C LYS A 79 11.03 -4.23 16.73
N SER A 80 10.61 -5.20 17.49
CA SER A 80 10.86 -5.21 18.93
C SER A 80 11.94 -6.24 19.25
N MET A 81 12.94 -5.81 20.01
CA MET A 81 13.90 -6.71 20.63
C MET A 81 13.41 -6.99 22.04
N ILE A 82 13.01 -8.23 22.31
CA ILE A 82 12.67 -8.68 23.66
C ILE A 82 13.69 -9.76 24.01
N TYR A 83 14.47 -9.53 25.05
CA TYR A 83 15.53 -10.44 25.53
C TYR A 83 16.56 -10.80 24.45
N GLY A 84 16.96 -9.82 23.60
CA GLY A 84 17.93 -10.05 22.53
C GLY A 84 17.41 -10.82 21.31
N ARG A 85 16.13 -11.20 21.27
CA ARG A 85 15.50 -11.89 20.13
C ARG A 85 14.54 -10.98 19.37
N PRO A 86 14.61 -10.94 18.02
CA PRO A 86 13.66 -10.19 17.22
C PRO A 86 12.28 -10.85 17.30
N ARG A 87 11.31 -10.17 17.90
CA ARG A 87 9.91 -10.58 17.88
C ARG A 87 9.23 -9.95 16.68
N ARG A 88 8.64 -10.76 15.80
CA ARG A 88 7.89 -10.32 14.65
C ARG A 88 6.48 -10.89 14.73
N ASP A 89 5.51 -10.03 15.05
CA ASP A 89 4.13 -10.33 14.71
C ASP A 89 3.89 -9.82 13.28
N VAL A 90 3.70 -10.75 12.35
CA VAL A 90 3.49 -10.40 10.93
C VAL A 90 2.13 -9.74 10.69
N HIS A 91 1.19 -9.91 11.61
CA HIS A 91 -0.16 -9.33 11.52
C HIS A 91 -0.26 -7.93 12.11
N GLU A 92 0.66 -7.54 12.99
CA GLU A 92 0.70 -6.22 13.61
C GLU A 92 1.42 -5.21 12.70
N SER A 93 0.81 -4.05 12.49
CA SER A 93 1.40 -2.94 11.75
C SER A 93 1.22 -1.64 12.50
N ARG A 94 2.26 -0.80 12.50
CA ARG A 94 2.26 0.50 13.19
C ARG A 94 2.77 1.59 12.25
N TRP A 95 2.36 2.81 12.50
CA TRP A 95 2.94 3.97 11.87
C TRP A 95 4.44 4.03 12.13
N THR A 96 5.20 4.38 11.11
CA THR A 96 6.64 4.63 11.23
C THR A 96 6.88 6.08 11.65
N THR A 97 8.05 6.40 12.19
CA THR A 97 8.46 7.79 12.43
C THR A 97 8.49 8.58 11.11
N THR A 98 8.98 7.97 10.03
CA THR A 98 8.97 8.58 8.70
C THR A 98 7.57 9.05 8.29
N SER A 99 6.51 8.33 8.67
CA SER A 99 5.13 8.69 8.30
C SER A 99 4.64 10.01 8.93
N GLU A 100 5.32 10.55 9.92
CA GLU A 100 4.96 11.83 10.55
C GLU A 100 5.11 13.00 9.58
N ALA A 101 6.02 12.88 8.62
CA ALA A 101 6.22 13.84 7.54
C ALA A 101 5.17 13.76 6.43
N PHE A 102 4.26 12.75 6.46
CA PHE A 102 3.26 12.50 5.41
C PHE A 102 1.82 12.48 5.97
N PRO A 103 1.34 13.57 6.61
CA PRO A 103 0.01 13.62 7.22
C PRO A 103 -1.14 13.47 6.23
N LEU A 104 -1.02 13.97 4.98
CA LEU A 104 -2.06 13.83 3.96
C LEU A 104 -2.17 12.37 3.49
N ALA A 105 -1.04 11.72 3.21
CA ALA A 105 -1.03 10.30 2.84
C ALA A 105 -1.61 9.43 3.98
N ARG A 106 -1.28 9.74 5.25
CA ARG A 106 -1.86 9.05 6.41
C ARG A 106 -3.38 9.24 6.49
N ALA A 107 -3.85 10.47 6.33
CA ALA A 107 -5.28 10.79 6.36
C ALA A 107 -6.03 10.05 5.24
N PHE A 108 -5.49 10.10 4.01
CA PHE A 108 -6.07 9.44 2.85
C PHE A 108 -6.26 7.93 3.06
N ILE A 109 -5.19 7.20 3.41
CA ILE A 109 -5.30 5.74 3.58
C ILE A 109 -6.14 5.33 4.78
N THR A 110 -6.23 6.18 5.81
CA THR A 110 -7.13 5.97 6.95
C THR A 110 -8.58 6.14 6.54
N ASP A 111 -8.91 7.17 5.75
CA ASP A 111 -10.25 7.41 5.24
C ASP A 111 -10.72 6.26 4.33
N VAL A 112 -9.86 5.79 3.43
CA VAL A 112 -10.15 4.63 2.58
C VAL A 112 -10.43 3.37 3.41
N ALA A 113 -9.65 3.13 4.47
CA ALA A 113 -9.88 1.98 5.35
C ALA A 113 -11.25 2.05 6.03
N VAL A 114 -11.65 3.23 6.51
CA VAL A 114 -12.99 3.46 7.10
C VAL A 114 -14.10 3.22 6.07
N ARG A 115 -13.98 3.78 4.86
CA ARG A 115 -14.98 3.62 3.78
C ARG A 115 -15.19 2.17 3.35
N LEU A 116 -14.13 1.36 3.41
CA LEU A 116 -14.17 -0.04 3.02
C LEU A 116 -14.45 -0.99 4.20
N ASP A 117 -14.82 -0.47 5.39
CA ASP A 117 -14.99 -1.23 6.64
C ASP A 117 -13.85 -2.22 6.86
N ALA A 118 -12.63 -1.69 6.90
CA ALA A 118 -11.42 -2.50 6.99
C ALA A 118 -10.41 -1.88 7.96
N ASP A 119 -9.54 -2.72 8.53
CA ASP A 119 -8.47 -2.25 9.38
C ASP A 119 -7.20 -2.00 8.56
N LEU A 120 -6.62 -0.81 8.73
CA LEU A 120 -5.40 -0.43 8.02
C LEU A 120 -4.21 -1.25 8.52
N SER A 121 -3.54 -1.92 7.59
CA SER A 121 -2.39 -2.77 7.84
C SER A 121 -1.08 -2.09 7.37
N ARG A 122 -0.25 -2.74 6.56
CA ARG A 122 1.00 -2.15 6.05
C ARG A 122 0.71 -1.09 5.00
N ALA A 123 1.57 -0.06 4.93
CA ALA A 123 1.46 0.97 3.91
C ALA A 123 2.84 1.56 3.57
N LYS A 124 3.04 1.96 2.32
CA LYS A 124 4.25 2.60 1.80
C LYS A 124 3.90 3.48 0.60
N ILE A 125 4.70 4.52 0.36
CA ILE A 125 4.73 5.19 -0.94
C ILE A 125 5.84 4.52 -1.74
N VAL A 126 5.60 4.24 -3.01
CA VAL A 126 6.55 3.53 -3.88
C VAL A 126 6.75 4.34 -5.15
N CYS A 127 8.01 4.59 -5.49
CA CYS A 127 8.42 5.12 -6.78
C CYS A 127 9.07 3.99 -7.59
N LEU A 128 8.60 3.80 -8.81
CA LEU A 128 9.23 2.97 -9.81
C LEU A 128 9.76 3.90 -10.90
N PRO A 129 11.08 4.17 -10.92
CA PRO A 129 11.67 5.09 -11.88
C PRO A 129 11.45 4.66 -13.34
N ALA A 130 11.61 5.61 -14.27
CA ALA A 130 11.55 5.35 -15.70
C ALA A 130 12.48 4.19 -16.11
N GLY A 131 12.00 3.29 -16.96
CA GLY A 131 12.72 2.11 -17.41
C GLY A 131 12.92 1.01 -16.36
N ARG A 132 12.32 1.11 -15.17
CA ARG A 132 12.49 0.15 -14.07
C ARG A 132 11.27 -0.75 -13.90
N ARG A 133 11.48 -1.89 -13.20
CA ARG A 133 10.42 -2.86 -12.98
C ARG A 133 10.43 -3.50 -11.59
N VAL A 134 9.29 -4.04 -11.22
CA VAL A 134 9.10 -5.00 -10.14
C VAL A 134 9.00 -6.37 -10.78
N TYR A 135 9.90 -7.27 -10.42
CA TYR A 135 10.01 -8.60 -11.02
C TYR A 135 8.85 -9.51 -10.63
N PRO A 136 8.50 -10.52 -11.48
CA PRO A 136 7.43 -11.46 -11.20
C PRO A 136 7.57 -12.13 -9.83
N HIS A 137 6.50 -12.08 -9.03
CA HIS A 137 6.44 -12.72 -7.71
C HIS A 137 5.01 -12.94 -7.25
N ILE A 138 4.86 -13.73 -6.19
CA ILE A 138 3.60 -13.93 -5.46
C ILE A 138 3.82 -13.45 -4.03
N ASP A 139 2.92 -12.68 -3.49
CA ASP A 139 2.93 -12.31 -2.08
C ASP A 139 2.44 -13.50 -1.23
N ARG A 140 3.38 -14.19 -0.61
CA ARG A 140 3.08 -15.43 0.12
C ARG A 140 2.97 -15.21 1.63
N GLY A 141 2.12 -16.01 2.25
CA GLY A 141 1.97 -16.08 3.69
C GLY A 141 0.57 -15.69 4.18
N GLU A 142 0.25 -16.09 5.41
CA GLU A 142 -1.08 -15.89 6.01
C GLU A 142 -1.47 -14.40 6.09
N TYR A 143 -0.50 -13.52 6.29
CA TYR A 143 -0.72 -12.07 6.30
C TYR A 143 -1.43 -11.60 5.02
N TYR A 144 -0.93 -11.99 3.86
CA TYR A 144 -1.45 -11.53 2.56
C TYR A 144 -2.79 -12.17 2.21
N ARG A 145 -3.00 -13.45 2.54
CA ARG A 145 -4.28 -14.14 2.31
C ARG A 145 -5.46 -13.58 3.09
N LEU A 146 -5.19 -12.85 4.18
CA LEU A 146 -6.23 -12.22 5.00
C LEU A 146 -6.50 -10.77 4.62
N ARG A 147 -5.71 -10.19 3.69
CA ARG A 147 -5.73 -8.76 3.38
C ARG A 147 -5.83 -8.51 1.88
N GLY A 148 -6.62 -7.50 1.53
CA GLY A 148 -6.58 -6.95 0.18
C GLY A 148 -5.44 -5.95 0.05
N ARG A 149 -4.78 -5.91 -1.13
CA ARG A 149 -3.77 -4.92 -1.48
C ARG A 149 -4.33 -3.88 -2.42
N TYR A 150 -4.05 -2.61 -2.09
CA TYR A 150 -4.58 -1.46 -2.80
C TYR A 150 -3.44 -0.57 -3.29
N HIS A 151 -3.63 -0.01 -4.49
CA HIS A 151 -2.74 0.95 -5.13
C HIS A 151 -3.50 2.25 -5.41
N MET A 152 -3.18 3.32 -4.69
CA MET A 152 -3.56 4.68 -5.06
C MET A 152 -2.49 5.22 -6.01
N VAL A 153 -2.88 5.54 -7.22
CA VAL A 153 -1.99 6.02 -8.27
C VAL A 153 -1.82 7.53 -8.15
N LEU A 154 -0.62 7.97 -7.78
CA LEU A 154 -0.30 9.41 -7.68
C LEU A 154 0.26 9.95 -8.99
N LYS A 155 1.12 9.17 -9.66
CA LYS A 155 1.71 9.49 -10.95
C LYS A 155 1.88 8.24 -11.78
N SER A 156 1.48 8.27 -13.05
CA SER A 156 1.58 7.13 -13.96
C SER A 156 1.55 7.58 -15.41
N THR A 157 2.53 7.13 -16.21
CA THR A 157 2.64 7.43 -17.63
C THR A 157 2.04 6.36 -18.52
N ALA A 158 1.98 6.62 -19.82
CA ALA A 158 1.41 5.72 -20.81
C ALA A 158 2.11 4.35 -20.88
N GLY A 159 3.42 4.31 -20.65
CA GLY A 159 4.23 3.09 -20.65
C GLY A 159 4.22 2.31 -19.34
N SER A 160 3.46 2.75 -18.34
CA SER A 160 3.38 2.06 -17.05
C SER A 160 2.26 1.03 -17.04
N TRP A 161 2.58 -0.22 -16.68
CA TRP A 161 1.60 -1.30 -16.59
C TRP A 161 1.84 -2.20 -15.38
N MET A 162 0.82 -2.96 -15.02
CA MET A 162 0.87 -4.00 -13.99
C MET A 162 0.12 -5.23 -14.48
N LYS A 163 0.71 -6.41 -14.23
CA LYS A 163 0.15 -7.71 -14.58
C LYS A 163 -0.12 -8.53 -13.33
N ALA A 164 -1.24 -9.24 -13.31
CA ALA A 164 -1.57 -10.26 -12.32
C ALA A 164 -2.26 -11.42 -13.01
N GLY A 165 -1.71 -12.64 -12.86
CA GLY A 165 -2.15 -13.80 -13.63
C GLY A 165 -2.00 -13.56 -15.13
N ASP A 166 -3.10 -13.67 -15.87
CA ASP A 166 -3.21 -13.44 -17.32
C ASP A 166 -3.78 -12.07 -17.68
N GLU A 167 -4.06 -11.21 -16.68
CA GLU A 167 -4.57 -9.85 -16.91
C GLU A 167 -3.47 -8.80 -16.77
N GLU A 168 -3.56 -7.77 -17.61
CA GLU A 168 -2.68 -6.61 -17.60
C GLU A 168 -3.49 -5.32 -17.57
N VAL A 169 -3.09 -4.37 -16.74
CA VAL A 169 -3.75 -3.08 -16.61
C VAL A 169 -2.77 -1.93 -16.62
N ARG A 170 -3.20 -0.81 -17.19
CA ARG A 170 -2.62 0.50 -16.94
C ARG A 170 -3.48 1.20 -15.88
N MET A 171 -2.95 1.30 -14.67
CA MET A 171 -3.55 2.09 -13.61
C MET A 171 -3.25 3.57 -13.86
N ARG A 172 -4.29 4.42 -13.96
CA ARG A 172 -4.15 5.84 -14.27
C ARG A 172 -4.04 6.67 -13.00
N GLU A 173 -3.45 7.82 -13.14
CA GLU A 173 -3.39 8.83 -12.09
C GLU A 173 -4.78 9.18 -11.54
N GLY A 174 -4.90 9.32 -10.22
CA GLY A 174 -6.17 9.56 -9.53
C GLY A 174 -7.05 8.34 -9.34
N GLU A 175 -6.59 7.14 -9.72
CA GLU A 175 -7.35 5.90 -9.51
C GLU A 175 -6.86 5.14 -8.28
N LEU A 176 -7.82 4.54 -7.56
CA LEU A 176 -7.57 3.55 -6.52
C LEU A 176 -7.96 2.17 -7.02
N TRP A 177 -7.00 1.26 -7.01
CA TRP A 177 -7.16 -0.11 -7.46
C TRP A 177 -6.94 -1.12 -6.34
N TRP A 178 -7.73 -2.17 -6.31
CA TRP A 178 -7.44 -3.43 -5.66
C TRP A 178 -6.93 -4.43 -6.70
N PHE A 179 -6.00 -5.32 -6.30
CA PHE A 179 -5.63 -6.48 -7.13
C PHE A 179 -5.41 -7.72 -6.26
N ASP A 180 -5.55 -8.88 -6.89
CA ASP A 180 -5.31 -10.18 -6.27
C ASP A 180 -3.80 -10.47 -6.19
N ASN A 181 -3.21 -10.20 -5.05
CA ASN A 181 -1.79 -10.39 -4.79
C ASN A 181 -1.37 -11.85 -4.53
N ASP A 182 -2.31 -12.80 -4.48
CA ASP A 182 -2.04 -14.23 -4.49
C ASP A 182 -1.71 -14.75 -5.90
N GLN A 183 -1.95 -13.97 -6.95
CA GLN A 183 -1.52 -14.27 -8.31
C GLN A 183 -0.05 -13.91 -8.53
N MET A 184 0.60 -14.58 -9.49
CA MET A 184 1.87 -14.12 -10.01
C MET A 184 1.69 -12.72 -10.58
N HIS A 185 2.41 -11.75 -10.04
CA HIS A 185 2.28 -10.36 -10.45
C HIS A 185 3.62 -9.66 -10.64
N GLU A 186 3.63 -8.70 -11.52
CA GLU A 186 4.77 -7.86 -11.87
C GLU A 186 4.29 -6.47 -12.28
N ALA A 187 5.22 -5.51 -12.31
CA ALA A 187 4.93 -4.17 -12.80
C ALA A 187 6.14 -3.62 -13.54
N GLN A 188 5.89 -2.82 -14.56
CA GLN A 188 6.93 -2.16 -15.32
C GLN A 188 6.56 -0.71 -15.60
N ASN A 189 7.57 0.12 -15.68
CA ASN A 189 7.47 1.51 -16.09
C ASN A 189 8.34 1.73 -17.32
N ASP A 190 7.78 1.50 -18.51
CA ASP A 190 8.42 1.78 -19.80
C ASP A 190 8.23 3.24 -20.25
N GLY A 191 7.64 4.07 -19.38
CA GLY A 191 7.50 5.50 -19.61
C GLY A 191 8.80 6.27 -19.37
N ASP A 192 8.74 7.56 -19.61
CA ASP A 192 9.85 8.51 -19.50
C ASP A 192 9.90 9.26 -18.15
N GLU A 193 8.90 9.05 -17.31
CA GLU A 193 8.79 9.65 -15.99
C GLU A 193 8.58 8.60 -14.89
N ASP A 194 8.82 8.98 -13.64
CA ASP A 194 8.61 8.13 -12.48
C ASP A 194 7.13 7.74 -12.29
N ARG A 195 6.89 6.49 -11.94
CA ARG A 195 5.58 6.00 -11.48
C ARG A 195 5.52 6.01 -9.97
N ILE A 196 4.57 6.73 -9.39
CA ILE A 196 4.43 6.88 -7.93
C ILE A 196 3.07 6.39 -7.46
N HIS A 197 3.06 5.41 -6.56
CA HIS A 197 1.84 4.88 -5.95
C HIS A 197 1.93 4.88 -4.42
N ILE A 198 0.80 5.12 -3.73
CA ILE A 198 0.65 4.69 -2.33
C ILE A 198 0.12 3.26 -2.36
N ILE A 199 0.88 2.32 -1.81
CA ILE A 199 0.50 0.91 -1.72
C ILE A 199 0.19 0.60 -0.27
N PHE A 200 -1.00 0.05 0.00
CA PHE A 200 -1.41 -0.30 1.35
C PHE A 200 -2.28 -1.55 1.39
N ASP A 201 -2.22 -2.23 2.52
CA ASP A 201 -2.97 -3.46 2.77
C ASP A 201 -4.10 -3.17 3.76
N LEU A 202 -5.29 -3.68 3.49
CA LEU A 202 -6.45 -3.58 4.36
C LEU A 202 -6.91 -4.98 4.80
N LEU A 203 -7.24 -5.12 6.08
CA LEU A 203 -7.88 -6.30 6.64
C LEU A 203 -9.40 -6.09 6.63
N PRO A 204 -10.16 -6.74 5.75
CA PRO A 204 -11.61 -6.63 5.73
C PRO A 204 -12.25 -7.05 7.06
N ALA A 205 -13.38 -6.46 7.44
CA ALA A 205 -14.09 -6.80 8.67
C ALA A 205 -14.36 -8.31 8.80
N ALA A 206 -14.74 -8.98 7.71
CA ALA A 206 -14.97 -10.42 7.67
C ALA A 206 -13.73 -11.30 7.99
N MET A 207 -12.53 -10.71 7.95
CA MET A 207 -11.27 -11.42 8.24
C MET A 207 -10.68 -11.10 9.61
N ARG A 208 -11.31 -10.21 10.40
CA ARG A 208 -10.80 -9.78 11.73
C ARG A 208 -10.58 -10.95 12.69
N GLU A 209 -11.58 -11.83 12.83
CA GLU A 209 -11.49 -13.00 13.72
C GLU A 209 -10.38 -13.96 13.30
N LYS A 210 -10.24 -14.24 12.00
CA LYS A 210 -9.17 -15.08 11.47
C LYS A 210 -7.80 -14.47 11.72
N ALA A 211 -7.66 -13.16 11.56
CA ALA A 211 -6.41 -12.45 11.81
C ALA A 211 -6.05 -12.44 13.31
N ALA A 212 -7.03 -12.25 14.20
CA ALA A 212 -6.84 -12.31 15.65
C ALA A 212 -6.38 -13.73 16.09
N ALA A 213 -7.01 -14.78 15.57
CA ALA A 213 -6.61 -16.16 15.83
C ALA A 213 -5.18 -16.46 15.30
N ALA A 214 -4.81 -15.93 14.14
CA ALA A 214 -3.45 -16.06 13.60
C ALA A 214 -2.40 -15.36 14.48
N THR A 215 -2.70 -14.17 14.96
CA THR A 215 -1.84 -13.42 15.90
C THR A 215 -1.65 -14.20 17.19
N GLU A 216 -2.71 -14.76 17.76
CA GLU A 216 -2.62 -15.52 19.01
C GLU A 216 -1.81 -16.81 18.81
N ARG A 217 -2.00 -17.55 17.70
CA ARG A 217 -1.15 -18.71 17.37
C ARG A 217 0.32 -18.34 17.29
N ALA A 218 0.66 -17.23 16.63
CA ALA A 218 2.03 -16.76 16.54
C ALA A 218 2.61 -16.38 17.91
N ARG A 219 1.80 -15.78 18.80
CA ARG A 219 2.16 -15.46 20.17
C ARG A 219 2.48 -16.72 20.98
N LEU A 220 1.59 -17.70 20.95
CA LEU A 220 1.77 -18.97 21.69
C LEU A 220 2.99 -19.74 21.19
N ALA A 221 3.19 -19.84 19.88
CA ALA A 221 4.38 -20.50 19.31
C ALA A 221 5.69 -19.83 19.75
N SER A 222 5.70 -18.50 19.95
CA SER A 222 6.88 -17.76 20.43
C SER A 222 7.21 -18.02 21.90
N ILE A 223 6.22 -18.44 22.70
CA ILE A 223 6.39 -18.78 24.12
C ILE A 223 6.95 -20.20 24.26
N THR A 224 6.48 -21.14 23.43
CA THR A 224 6.90 -22.55 23.49
C THR A 224 8.32 -22.77 22.92
N ALA A 225 8.83 -21.84 22.12
CA ALA A 225 10.17 -21.90 21.53
C ALA A 225 11.24 -21.20 22.38
N ALA A 226 10.91 -20.70 23.57
CA ALA A 226 11.79 -20.03 24.52
C ALA A 226 12.12 -20.89 25.71
#